data_f82b308fbc3ee9b6d4bebd7f9df6b328
#
_entry.id   f82b308fbc3ee9b6d4bebd7f9df6b328
#
_cell.length_a   1.000
_cell.length_b   1.000
_cell.length_c   1.000
_cell.angle_alpha   90.00
_cell.angle_beta   90.00
_cell.angle_gamma   90.00
#
_symmetry.space_group_name_H-M   'P 1'
#
loop_
_entity.id
_entity.type
_entity.pdbx_description
1 polymer ?
#
loop_
_entity_poly.entity_id
_entity_poly.type
_entity_poly.pdbx_seq_one_letter_code
_entity_poly.pdbx_strand_id
1 'polypeptide(L)'
;GANHGIVHYDGAFAQTENGQTFTFSDFAHEQDVDDIYTLTAREIDFAGNETEQSITFSVNRFGSVYVLDDSLKEIEGTYIKEPIDIVLTETNVDSLSMDTIKITVSANGEPKNLEEGTDYTITSVGGNGSWSQYTYKIDKSVFQGDGSYLVTVYSEDNAGNINENINESKQAEIGFGVDGTAPVIVPINIEEGQSYNTQNYEATVSVIDNLVLQDIKVTLNGQTLSYTQDGDDISFSIPESDKRQTVAISAKDAAGNEVDCEIADLLVSTNSLIRLLNNTPAVIAIVCGVAVVGVGTGVFAGLRRKRTVHIKRKN
;
A
#
# COMPACT_ATOMS: atom_id res chain seq x y z
N GLY A 1 0.64 35.12 -13.69
CA GLY A 1 1.16 33.79 -13.44
C GLY A 1 0.59 32.77 -14.41
N ALA A 2 1.36 31.75 -14.76
CA ALA A 2 0.94 30.70 -15.70
C ALA A 2 -0.26 29.91 -15.16
N ASN A 3 -0.25 29.61 -13.87
CA ASN A 3 -1.34 28.91 -13.19
C ASN A 3 -2.29 29.84 -12.43
N HIS A 4 -1.80 30.99 -11.96
CA HIS A 4 -2.57 31.92 -11.13
C HIS A 4 -3.24 33.06 -11.92
N GLY A 5 -3.09 33.14 -13.24
CA GLY A 5 -3.66 34.19 -14.08
C GLY A 5 -3.05 35.57 -13.80
N ILE A 6 -3.87 36.61 -13.89
CA ILE A 6 -3.40 37.98 -13.63
C ILE A 6 -3.30 38.19 -12.13
N VAL A 7 -2.09 38.51 -11.67
CA VAL A 7 -1.79 38.82 -10.26
C VAL A 7 -1.45 40.29 -10.16
N HIS A 8 -2.07 40.99 -9.20
CA HIS A 8 -1.83 42.41 -8.93
C HIS A 8 -0.97 42.54 -7.69
N TYR A 9 0.17 43.23 -7.87
CA TYR A 9 1.04 43.59 -6.77
C TYR A 9 1.24 45.10 -6.69
N ASP A 10 1.37 45.58 -5.49
CA ASP A 10 1.73 47.00 -5.26
C ASP A 10 3.22 47.16 -5.53
N GLY A 11 3.55 47.93 -6.55
CA GLY A 11 4.92 48.26 -6.93
C GLY A 11 5.24 49.70 -6.74
N ALA A 12 6.51 50.04 -6.67
CA ALA A 12 7.00 51.40 -6.55
C ALA A 12 7.64 51.88 -7.85
N PHE A 13 7.20 53.04 -8.35
CA PHE A 13 7.85 53.76 -9.44
C PHE A 13 8.86 54.73 -8.87
N ALA A 14 10.06 54.76 -9.42
CA ALA A 14 11.08 55.75 -9.15
C ALA A 14 11.53 56.40 -10.45
N GLN A 15 11.55 57.73 -10.48
CA GLN A 15 12.13 58.49 -11.57
C GLN A 15 13.65 58.47 -11.45
N THR A 16 14.33 58.14 -12.54
CA THR A 16 15.79 58.17 -12.63
C THR A 16 16.22 59.16 -13.69
N GLU A 17 17.53 59.52 -13.73
CA GLU A 17 18.06 60.43 -14.75
C GLU A 17 17.86 59.94 -16.20
N ASN A 18 17.73 58.62 -16.37
CA ASN A 18 17.62 57.93 -17.69
C ASN A 18 16.26 57.27 -17.93
N GLY A 19 15.22 57.57 -17.12
CA GLY A 19 13.91 56.97 -17.30
C GLY A 19 13.18 56.69 -16.00
N GLN A 20 12.35 55.66 -15.99
CA GLN A 20 11.59 55.23 -14.84
C GLN A 20 11.99 53.80 -14.44
N THR A 21 12.10 53.55 -13.17
CA THR A 21 12.31 52.21 -12.61
C THR A 21 11.05 51.79 -11.86
N PHE A 22 10.58 50.62 -12.16
CA PHE A 22 9.52 49.95 -11.43
C PHE A 22 10.12 48.81 -10.62
N THR A 23 9.96 48.80 -9.31
CA THR A 23 10.41 47.75 -8.43
C THR A 23 9.23 46.93 -7.96
N PHE A 24 9.38 45.63 -8.09
CA PHE A 24 8.39 44.62 -7.80
C PHE A 24 9.07 43.49 -7.01
N SER A 25 8.85 43.44 -5.68
CA SER A 25 9.70 42.63 -4.80
C SER A 25 8.98 41.78 -3.78
N ASP A 26 7.68 41.99 -3.57
CA ASP A 26 7.02 41.39 -2.40
C ASP A 26 6.12 40.20 -2.79
N PHE A 27 6.72 39.11 -3.28
CA PHE A 27 6.01 37.86 -3.36
C PHE A 27 5.85 37.26 -1.96
N ALA A 28 4.62 36.98 -1.53
CA ALA A 28 4.36 36.31 -0.27
C ALA A 28 5.13 34.97 -0.20
N HIS A 29 5.62 34.59 0.97
CA HIS A 29 6.34 33.35 1.16
C HIS A 29 5.34 32.21 1.44
N GLU A 30 4.55 31.86 0.43
CA GLU A 30 3.49 30.87 0.45
C GLU A 30 3.61 30.01 -0.80
N GLN A 31 3.29 28.70 -0.71
CA GLN A 31 3.46 27.76 -1.81
C GLN A 31 2.55 28.09 -3.01
N ASP A 32 1.37 28.63 -2.78
CA ASP A 32 0.43 29.04 -3.81
C ASP A 32 0.88 30.28 -4.60
N VAL A 33 1.97 30.94 -4.19
CA VAL A 33 2.60 32.04 -4.93
C VAL A 33 3.69 31.56 -5.88
N ASP A 34 4.15 30.32 -5.74
CA ASP A 34 5.12 29.74 -6.69
C ASP A 34 4.47 29.54 -8.06
N ASP A 35 5.05 30.19 -9.09
CA ASP A 35 4.52 30.16 -10.47
C ASP A 35 5.55 30.71 -11.46
N ILE A 36 5.25 30.59 -12.73
CA ILE A 36 5.94 31.28 -13.81
C ILE A 36 5.18 32.57 -14.12
N TYR A 37 5.84 33.70 -13.91
CA TYR A 37 5.27 35.01 -14.12
C TYR A 37 5.80 35.65 -15.40
N THR A 38 4.91 36.29 -16.15
CA THR A 38 5.28 37.20 -17.24
C THR A 38 4.91 38.61 -16.82
N LEU A 39 5.92 39.45 -16.67
CA LEU A 39 5.78 40.88 -16.47
C LEU A 39 5.86 41.58 -17.80
N THR A 40 4.81 42.34 -18.17
CA THR A 40 4.76 43.13 -19.35
C THR A 40 4.74 44.62 -18.98
N ALA A 41 5.70 45.36 -19.48
CA ALA A 41 5.75 46.80 -19.40
C ALA A 41 5.34 47.39 -20.76
N ARG A 42 4.35 48.29 -20.73
CA ARG A 42 3.85 49.02 -21.89
C ARG A 42 4.02 50.49 -21.66
N GLU A 43 4.65 51.15 -22.60
CA GLU A 43 4.84 52.60 -22.61
C GLU A 43 4.14 53.18 -23.85
N ILE A 44 3.46 54.34 -23.64
CA ILE A 44 2.78 55.08 -24.71
C ILE A 44 3.31 56.49 -24.65
N ASP A 45 3.87 57.01 -25.78
CA ASP A 45 4.32 58.37 -25.88
C ASP A 45 3.14 59.34 -26.13
N PHE A 46 3.41 60.63 -26.06
CA PHE A 46 2.39 61.67 -26.30
C PHE A 46 1.86 61.70 -27.74
N ALA A 47 2.56 61.08 -28.71
CA ALA A 47 2.13 60.95 -30.07
C ALA A 47 1.27 59.70 -30.29
N GLY A 48 1.13 58.83 -29.29
CA GLY A 48 0.36 57.60 -29.34
C GLY A 48 1.15 56.41 -29.81
N ASN A 49 2.49 56.50 -29.95
CA ASN A 49 3.31 55.35 -30.25
C ASN A 49 3.45 54.45 -29.01
N GLU A 50 3.31 53.17 -29.25
CA GLU A 50 3.37 52.16 -28.17
C GLU A 50 4.65 51.30 -28.28
N THR A 51 5.23 51.04 -27.12
CA THR A 51 6.31 50.07 -26.96
C THR A 51 5.95 49.11 -25.86
N GLU A 52 6.13 47.81 -26.11
CA GLU A 52 5.90 46.76 -25.12
C GLU A 52 7.15 45.92 -24.97
N GLN A 53 7.49 45.60 -23.74
CA GLN A 53 8.57 44.65 -23.38
C GLN A 53 8.06 43.69 -22.32
N SER A 54 8.40 42.45 -22.50
CA SER A 54 8.01 41.40 -21.56
C SER A 54 9.23 40.63 -21.08
N ILE A 55 9.20 40.26 -19.82
CA ILE A 55 10.15 39.34 -19.20
C ILE A 55 9.39 38.23 -18.52
N THR A 56 9.85 36.97 -18.72
CA THR A 56 9.31 35.81 -18.03
C THR A 56 10.35 35.32 -17.01
N PHE A 57 9.90 35.04 -15.80
CA PHE A 57 10.71 34.53 -14.69
C PHE A 57 9.89 33.58 -13.86
N SER A 58 10.55 32.71 -13.08
CA SER A 58 9.90 31.82 -12.10
C SER A 58 10.07 32.30 -10.68
N VAL A 59 9.08 32.02 -9.85
CA VAL A 59 9.17 32.02 -8.40
C VAL A 59 8.98 30.57 -7.99
N ASN A 60 10.04 29.93 -7.47
CA ASN A 60 10.05 28.52 -7.10
C ASN A 60 10.83 28.37 -5.78
N ARG A 61 10.14 28.39 -4.67
CA ARG A 61 10.72 28.39 -3.32
C ARG A 61 10.38 27.13 -2.55
N PHE A 62 9.33 26.44 -2.97
CA PHE A 62 8.83 25.24 -2.30
C PHE A 62 9.09 23.96 -3.08
N GLY A 63 9.54 24.09 -4.33
CA GLY A 63 9.86 22.97 -5.20
C GLY A 63 8.64 22.20 -5.70
N SER A 64 8.79 20.88 -5.87
CA SER A 64 7.79 20.04 -6.51
C SER A 64 6.58 19.75 -5.64
N VAL A 65 5.45 19.53 -6.34
CA VAL A 65 4.22 18.92 -5.81
C VAL A 65 4.06 17.55 -6.42
N TYR A 66 3.75 16.56 -5.59
CA TYR A 66 3.52 15.18 -6.04
C TYR A 66 2.03 14.86 -6.04
N VAL A 67 1.60 14.09 -7.03
CA VAL A 67 0.23 13.62 -7.17
C VAL A 67 0.23 12.13 -7.40
N LEU A 68 -0.45 11.40 -6.52
CA LEU A 68 -0.74 9.99 -6.70
C LEU A 68 -1.96 9.85 -7.61
N ASP A 69 -1.91 8.88 -8.52
CA ASP A 69 -3.08 8.42 -9.26
C ASP A 69 -4.16 7.91 -8.28
N ASP A 70 -5.42 8.00 -8.63
CA ASP A 70 -6.52 7.59 -7.75
C ASP A 70 -6.43 6.10 -7.36
N SER A 71 -5.95 5.25 -8.27
CA SER A 71 -5.71 3.84 -7.98
C SER A 71 -4.63 3.62 -6.91
N LEU A 72 -3.64 4.49 -6.82
CA LEU A 72 -2.60 4.43 -5.79
C LEU A 72 -3.09 4.93 -4.44
N LYS A 73 -3.99 5.90 -4.41
CA LYS A 73 -4.63 6.36 -3.16
C LYS A 73 -5.45 5.26 -2.50
N GLU A 74 -6.02 4.35 -3.30
CA GLU A 74 -6.79 3.21 -2.78
C GLU A 74 -5.92 2.14 -2.14
N ILE A 75 -4.66 2.01 -2.55
CA ILE A 75 -3.75 0.99 -2.02
C ILE A 75 -2.80 1.51 -0.94
N GLU A 76 -2.67 2.83 -0.81
CA GLU A 76 -1.80 3.45 0.19
C GLU A 76 -2.15 2.95 1.60
N GLY A 77 -1.13 2.43 2.31
CA GLY A 77 -1.30 1.87 3.65
C GLY A 77 -2.09 0.55 3.71
N THR A 78 -2.39 -0.08 2.56
CA THR A 78 -3.13 -1.34 2.47
C THR A 78 -2.29 -2.48 1.92
N TYR A 79 -2.85 -3.68 1.88
CA TYR A 79 -2.25 -4.85 1.24
C TYR A 79 -3.04 -5.22 -0.02
N ILE A 80 -2.34 -5.59 -1.09
CA ILE A 80 -2.92 -6.06 -2.35
C ILE A 80 -2.42 -7.47 -2.69
N LYS A 81 -3.24 -8.28 -3.37
CA LYS A 81 -2.90 -9.67 -3.72
C LYS A 81 -1.79 -9.79 -4.76
N GLU A 82 -1.77 -8.88 -5.71
CA GLU A 82 -0.84 -8.90 -6.83
C GLU A 82 -0.21 -7.53 -7.02
N PRO A 83 1.09 -7.45 -7.35
CA PRO A 83 1.74 -6.18 -7.60
C PRO A 83 1.16 -5.48 -8.83
N ILE A 84 1.10 -4.16 -8.75
CA ILE A 84 0.67 -3.28 -9.85
C ILE A 84 1.79 -2.32 -10.23
N ASP A 85 1.70 -1.71 -11.42
CA ASP A 85 2.57 -0.59 -11.80
C ASP A 85 2.26 0.62 -10.90
N ILE A 86 3.31 1.27 -10.41
CA ILE A 86 3.18 2.50 -9.61
C ILE A 86 3.39 3.70 -10.52
N VAL A 87 2.41 4.59 -10.59
CA VAL A 87 2.48 5.82 -11.39
C VAL A 87 2.37 7.03 -10.48
N LEU A 88 3.46 7.79 -10.41
CA LEU A 88 3.57 9.03 -9.63
C LEU A 88 3.82 10.19 -10.58
N THR A 89 3.14 11.30 -10.36
CA THR A 89 3.36 12.56 -11.07
C THR A 89 3.99 13.60 -10.15
N GLU A 90 5.13 14.15 -10.59
CA GLU A 90 5.81 15.28 -9.98
C GLU A 90 5.61 16.51 -10.86
N THR A 91 5.14 17.60 -10.28
CA THR A 91 4.95 18.88 -10.96
C THR A 91 5.82 19.94 -10.31
N ASN A 92 6.60 20.66 -11.12
CA ASN A 92 7.51 21.70 -10.68
C ASN A 92 7.35 22.97 -11.53
N VAL A 93 7.55 24.12 -10.91
CA VAL A 93 7.55 25.43 -11.60
C VAL A 93 8.70 25.50 -12.62
N ASP A 94 9.85 24.96 -12.24
CA ASP A 94 11.04 24.88 -13.08
C ASP A 94 11.26 23.45 -13.61
N SER A 95 12.29 23.27 -14.42
CA SER A 95 12.74 21.96 -14.81
C SER A 95 13.56 21.29 -13.70
N LEU A 96 13.49 19.97 -13.63
CA LEU A 96 14.34 19.18 -12.76
C LEU A 96 15.74 19.00 -13.36
N SER A 97 16.73 18.86 -12.49
CA SER A 97 18.06 18.36 -12.84
C SER A 97 17.96 16.85 -13.00
N MET A 98 17.80 16.36 -14.23
CA MET A 98 17.48 14.96 -14.54
C MET A 98 18.48 13.96 -13.98
N ASP A 99 19.74 14.32 -13.84
CA ASP A 99 20.81 13.49 -13.29
C ASP A 99 20.75 13.33 -11.76
N THR A 100 19.92 14.12 -11.10
CA THR A 100 19.70 14.01 -9.65
C THR A 100 18.56 13.06 -9.29
N ILE A 101 17.71 12.71 -10.25
CA ILE A 101 16.53 11.86 -10.01
C ILE A 101 16.97 10.49 -9.51
N LYS A 102 16.41 10.09 -8.37
CA LYS A 102 16.62 8.77 -7.79
C LYS A 102 15.28 8.23 -7.31
N ILE A 103 14.98 7.01 -7.72
CA ILE A 103 13.83 6.27 -7.18
C ILE A 103 14.37 5.12 -6.35
N THR A 104 13.93 5.08 -5.10
CA THR A 104 14.29 4.02 -4.16
C THR A 104 13.03 3.27 -3.76
N VAL A 105 13.11 1.95 -3.74
CA VAL A 105 12.08 1.09 -3.17
C VAL A 105 12.67 0.37 -1.96
N SER A 106 12.05 0.55 -0.81
CA SER A 106 12.36 -0.23 0.38
C SER A 106 11.41 -1.41 0.46
N ALA A 107 11.92 -2.63 0.39
CA ALA A 107 11.17 -3.86 0.58
C ALA A 107 11.46 -4.43 1.96
N ASN A 108 10.44 -4.51 2.84
CA ASN A 108 10.59 -4.96 4.23
C ASN A 108 11.70 -4.21 5.01
N GLY A 109 11.89 -2.92 4.71
CA GLY A 109 12.92 -2.06 5.32
C GLY A 109 14.29 -2.08 4.62
N GLU A 110 14.49 -2.91 3.59
CA GLU A 110 15.76 -2.98 2.85
C GLU A 110 15.66 -2.12 1.57
N PRO A 111 16.40 -1.00 1.48
CA PRO A 111 16.31 -0.08 0.35
C PRO A 111 17.09 -0.60 -0.87
N LYS A 112 16.50 -0.41 -2.05
CA LYS A 112 17.12 -0.67 -3.36
C LYS A 112 16.92 0.55 -4.25
N ASN A 113 17.99 1.07 -4.85
CA ASN A 113 17.88 2.06 -5.91
C ASN A 113 17.43 1.39 -7.21
N LEU A 114 16.48 2.00 -7.90
CA LEU A 114 15.96 1.51 -9.18
C LEU A 114 16.77 2.08 -10.36
N GLU A 115 16.75 1.37 -11.49
CA GLU A 115 17.44 1.74 -12.71
C GLU A 115 16.44 2.20 -13.78
N GLU A 116 16.64 3.42 -14.33
CA GLU A 116 15.83 3.95 -15.43
C GLU A 116 15.97 3.07 -16.68
N GLY A 117 14.85 2.85 -17.36
CA GLY A 117 14.77 1.99 -18.55
C GLY A 117 14.70 0.49 -18.25
N THR A 118 14.94 0.06 -16.98
CA THR A 118 14.82 -1.32 -16.52
C THR A 118 13.69 -1.46 -15.52
N ASP A 119 13.81 -0.75 -14.39
CA ASP A 119 12.86 -0.83 -13.28
C ASP A 119 11.75 0.23 -13.40
N TYR A 120 12.05 1.37 -14.03
CA TYR A 120 11.08 2.45 -14.24
C TYR A 120 11.35 3.26 -15.51
N THR A 121 10.37 4.07 -15.91
CA THR A 121 10.48 5.04 -16.99
C THR A 121 10.04 6.43 -16.55
N ILE A 122 10.64 7.48 -17.13
CA ILE A 122 10.25 8.87 -16.93
C ILE A 122 9.70 9.41 -18.25
N THR A 123 8.57 10.11 -18.16
CA THR A 123 8.08 10.96 -19.26
C THR A 123 7.89 12.37 -18.73
N SER A 124 8.23 13.39 -19.52
CA SER A 124 8.10 14.77 -19.12
C SER A 124 7.34 15.59 -20.16
N VAL A 125 6.59 16.57 -19.68
CA VAL A 125 5.89 17.57 -20.48
C VAL A 125 6.04 18.94 -19.84
N GLY A 126 5.92 20.01 -20.64
CA GLY A 126 6.07 21.40 -20.16
C GLY A 126 7.51 21.91 -20.25
N GLY A 127 7.85 22.86 -19.38
CA GLY A 127 9.09 23.63 -19.45
C GLY A 127 8.99 24.83 -20.44
N ASN A 128 10.11 25.54 -20.66
CA ASN A 128 10.19 26.70 -21.57
C ASN A 128 9.13 27.79 -21.29
N GLY A 129 8.95 28.16 -20.02
CA GLY A 129 7.98 29.17 -19.61
C GLY A 129 6.60 28.62 -19.25
N SER A 130 6.49 27.32 -19.09
CA SER A 130 5.34 26.65 -18.46
C SER A 130 5.83 25.67 -17.40
N TRP A 131 4.97 25.31 -16.48
CA TRP A 131 5.26 24.28 -15.46
C TRP A 131 5.71 22.98 -16.11
N SER A 132 6.68 22.33 -15.50
CA SER A 132 7.17 21.02 -15.89
C SER A 132 6.44 19.94 -15.13
N GLN A 133 6.06 18.87 -15.82
CA GLN A 133 5.46 17.69 -15.21
C GLN A 133 6.26 16.45 -15.60
N TYR A 134 6.57 15.65 -14.61
CA TYR A 134 7.32 14.40 -14.75
C TYR A 134 6.44 13.25 -14.26
N THR A 135 6.26 12.25 -15.09
CA THR A 135 5.52 11.05 -14.72
C THR A 135 6.49 9.88 -14.63
N TYR A 136 6.60 9.33 -13.45
CA TYR A 136 7.38 8.14 -13.14
C TYR A 136 6.46 6.94 -13.20
N LYS A 137 6.81 5.96 -14.03
CA LYS A 137 6.12 4.68 -14.08
C LYS A 137 7.09 3.60 -13.64
N ILE A 138 6.89 3.05 -12.45
CA ILE A 138 7.66 1.95 -11.88
C ILE A 138 6.95 0.64 -12.25
N ASP A 139 7.69 -0.27 -12.88
CA ASP A 139 7.15 -1.55 -13.31
C ASP A 139 6.83 -2.45 -12.11
N LYS A 140 5.69 -3.12 -12.15
CA LYS A 140 5.23 -4.04 -11.11
C LYS A 140 6.21 -5.16 -10.79
N SER A 141 7.12 -5.50 -11.68
CA SER A 141 8.17 -6.51 -11.44
C SER A 141 9.14 -6.11 -10.34
N VAL A 142 9.17 -4.83 -9.95
CA VAL A 142 9.96 -4.33 -8.81
C VAL A 142 9.40 -4.82 -7.47
N PHE A 143 8.09 -5.09 -7.39
CA PHE A 143 7.36 -5.44 -6.18
C PHE A 143 7.09 -6.94 -6.09
N GLN A 144 8.11 -7.75 -6.37
CA GLN A 144 7.97 -9.20 -6.34
C GLN A 144 8.13 -9.79 -4.94
N GLY A 145 7.15 -10.62 -4.58
CA GLY A 145 7.11 -11.31 -3.29
C GLY A 145 6.29 -10.57 -2.23
N ASP A 146 5.90 -11.35 -1.23
CA ASP A 146 5.08 -10.85 -0.13
C ASP A 146 5.92 -9.96 0.80
N GLY A 147 5.37 -8.80 1.16
CA GLY A 147 6.05 -7.85 2.03
C GLY A 147 5.50 -6.44 1.95
N SER A 148 6.07 -5.56 2.76
CA SER A 148 5.77 -4.12 2.76
C SER A 148 6.75 -3.38 1.86
N TYR A 149 6.23 -2.47 1.06
CA TYR A 149 6.98 -1.65 0.12
C TYR A 149 6.79 -0.17 0.42
N LEU A 150 7.88 0.59 0.34
CA LEU A 150 7.86 2.06 0.39
C LEU A 150 8.62 2.59 -0.83
N VAL A 151 7.97 3.42 -1.62
CA VAL A 151 8.55 4.09 -2.78
C VAL A 151 8.93 5.52 -2.41
N THR A 152 10.16 5.91 -2.71
CA THR A 152 10.66 7.28 -2.54
C THR A 152 11.19 7.79 -3.87
N VAL A 153 10.71 8.95 -4.30
CA VAL A 153 11.27 9.70 -5.42
C VAL A 153 11.99 10.91 -4.87
N TYR A 154 13.26 11.06 -5.25
CA TYR A 154 14.11 12.20 -4.95
C TYR A 154 14.48 12.90 -6.25
N SER A 155 14.43 14.22 -6.26
CA SER A 155 14.93 15.06 -7.34
C SER A 155 15.45 16.40 -6.80
N GLU A 156 16.22 17.11 -7.63
CA GLU A 156 16.56 18.52 -7.41
C GLU A 156 16.07 19.33 -8.61
N ASP A 157 15.51 20.50 -8.36
CA ASP A 157 15.14 21.42 -9.42
C ASP A 157 16.22 22.45 -9.72
N ASN A 158 16.06 23.19 -10.81
CA ASN A 158 17.03 24.22 -11.22
C ASN A 158 17.06 25.45 -10.30
N ALA A 159 16.08 25.60 -9.41
CA ALA A 159 16.08 26.63 -8.38
C ALA A 159 16.88 26.18 -7.12
N GLY A 160 17.29 24.92 -7.05
CA GLY A 160 18.05 24.33 -5.96
C GLY A 160 17.17 23.76 -4.83
N ASN A 161 15.88 23.56 -5.07
CA ASN A 161 15.04 22.86 -4.10
C ASN A 161 15.28 21.35 -4.19
N ILE A 162 15.35 20.71 -3.03
CA ILE A 162 15.38 19.26 -2.90
C ILE A 162 13.93 18.77 -2.76
N ASN A 163 13.55 17.82 -3.60
CA ASN A 163 12.21 17.28 -3.66
C ASN A 163 12.23 15.80 -3.29
N GLU A 164 11.43 15.43 -2.30
CA GLU A 164 11.18 14.04 -1.90
C GLU A 164 9.70 13.82 -1.71
N ASN A 165 9.14 12.77 -2.31
CA ASN A 165 7.70 12.51 -2.25
C ASN A 165 7.20 12.07 -0.87
N ILE A 166 8.08 11.59 0.01
CA ILE A 166 7.74 11.22 1.40
C ILE A 166 7.86 12.40 2.38
N ASN A 167 8.28 13.57 1.92
CA ASN A 167 8.34 14.76 2.76
C ASN A 167 6.92 15.20 3.11
N GLU A 168 6.61 15.40 4.41
CA GLU A 168 5.28 15.81 4.90
C GLU A 168 4.72 17.02 4.16
N SER A 169 5.58 17.99 3.79
CA SER A 169 5.18 19.18 3.02
C SER A 169 4.79 18.87 1.57
N LYS A 170 5.15 17.70 1.05
CA LYS A 170 4.86 17.26 -0.32
C LYS A 170 3.62 16.37 -0.42
N GLN A 171 3.15 15.82 0.71
CA GLN A 171 1.90 15.05 0.84
C GLN A 171 1.77 13.86 -0.11
N ALA A 172 2.87 13.22 -0.49
CA ALA A 172 2.86 12.03 -1.31
C ALA A 172 3.70 10.95 -0.65
N GLU A 173 3.04 10.02 -0.02
CA GLU A 173 3.62 8.82 0.55
C GLU A 173 3.08 7.62 -0.22
N ILE A 174 3.96 6.71 -0.66
CA ILE A 174 3.57 5.52 -1.39
C ILE A 174 4.09 4.31 -0.62
N GLY A 175 3.36 3.95 0.41
CA GLY A 175 3.58 2.74 1.19
C GLY A 175 2.43 1.76 1.02
N PHE A 176 2.70 0.51 0.66
CA PHE A 176 1.71 -0.54 0.50
C PHE A 176 2.31 -1.92 0.76
N GLY A 177 1.47 -2.92 0.93
CA GLY A 177 1.88 -4.31 1.02
C GLY A 177 1.47 -5.11 -0.23
N VAL A 178 2.27 -6.12 -0.56
CA VAL A 178 1.88 -7.19 -1.48
C VAL A 178 1.80 -8.48 -0.69
N ASP A 179 0.70 -9.20 -0.80
CA ASP A 179 0.47 -10.46 -0.13
C ASP A 179 -0.37 -11.39 -1.02
N GLY A 180 0.32 -12.28 -1.71
CA GLY A 180 -0.31 -13.29 -2.56
C GLY A 180 -0.55 -14.62 -1.84
N THR A 181 -0.20 -14.73 -0.54
CA THR A 181 -0.24 -15.97 0.22
C THR A 181 -1.44 -15.99 1.15
N ALA A 182 -2.34 -16.96 0.96
CA ALA A 182 -3.49 -17.14 1.83
C ALA A 182 -3.09 -17.66 3.22
N PRO A 183 -3.85 -17.34 4.29
CA PRO A 183 -3.70 -17.92 5.61
C PRO A 183 -3.73 -19.45 5.61
N VAL A 184 -3.17 -20.07 6.64
CA VAL A 184 -3.18 -21.53 6.83
C VAL A 184 -3.88 -21.87 8.14
N ILE A 185 -4.85 -22.79 8.07
CA ILE A 185 -5.59 -23.29 9.23
C ILE A 185 -5.07 -24.70 9.58
N VAL A 186 -4.60 -24.88 10.83
CA VAL A 186 -4.04 -26.13 11.32
C VAL A 186 -4.76 -26.58 12.58
N PRO A 187 -5.61 -27.63 12.52
CA PRO A 187 -6.19 -28.21 13.73
C PRO A 187 -5.10 -28.75 14.67
N ILE A 188 -5.22 -28.47 15.99
CA ILE A 188 -4.25 -28.87 17.02
C ILE A 188 -4.74 -30.09 17.79
N ASN A 189 -5.94 -30.01 18.37
CA ASN A 189 -6.51 -31.06 19.22
C ASN A 189 -7.87 -31.55 18.74
N ILE A 190 -8.32 -31.16 17.56
CA ILE A 190 -9.60 -31.56 16.97
C ILE A 190 -9.35 -32.29 15.65
N GLU A 191 -10.00 -33.42 15.43
CA GLU A 191 -9.87 -34.26 14.25
C GLU A 191 -11.24 -34.70 13.73
N GLU A 192 -11.39 -34.79 12.42
CA GLU A 192 -12.59 -35.26 11.75
C GLU A 192 -12.96 -36.69 12.20
N GLY A 193 -14.25 -36.94 12.38
CA GLY A 193 -14.80 -38.24 12.75
C GLY A 193 -14.61 -38.63 14.21
N GLN A 194 -13.93 -37.84 15.02
CA GLN A 194 -13.65 -38.14 16.42
C GLN A 194 -14.85 -37.99 17.33
N SER A 195 -14.79 -38.75 18.45
CA SER A 195 -15.80 -38.71 19.52
C SER A 195 -15.15 -38.33 20.85
N TYR A 196 -15.64 -37.28 21.46
CA TYR A 196 -15.12 -36.73 22.71
C TYR A 196 -16.09 -36.98 23.88
N ASN A 197 -15.57 -37.57 24.99
CA ASN A 197 -16.36 -37.90 26.18
C ASN A 197 -16.39 -36.75 27.17
N THR A 198 -17.11 -35.69 26.83
CA THR A 198 -17.22 -34.48 27.65
C THR A 198 -18.55 -33.77 27.33
N GLN A 199 -18.99 -32.89 28.26
CA GLN A 199 -20.15 -32.00 28.04
C GLN A 199 -19.81 -30.84 27.09
N ASN A 200 -18.56 -30.33 27.18
CA ASN A 200 -18.04 -29.29 26.30
C ASN A 200 -16.62 -29.72 25.92
N TYR A 201 -16.29 -29.65 24.67
CA TYR A 201 -14.96 -29.93 24.15
C TYR A 201 -14.27 -28.62 23.76
N GLU A 202 -13.16 -28.33 24.42
CA GLU A 202 -12.34 -27.13 24.08
C GLU A 202 -11.40 -27.50 22.91
N ALA A 203 -11.79 -27.06 21.74
CA ALA A 203 -11.03 -27.23 20.52
C ALA A 203 -10.07 -26.06 20.31
N THR A 204 -8.89 -26.38 19.81
CA THR A 204 -7.84 -25.40 19.47
C THR A 204 -7.37 -25.63 18.05
N VAL A 205 -7.26 -24.54 17.30
CA VAL A 205 -6.80 -24.51 15.92
C VAL A 205 -5.81 -23.36 15.77
N SER A 206 -4.71 -23.58 15.08
CA SER A 206 -3.77 -22.48 14.72
C SER A 206 -4.15 -21.89 13.38
N VAL A 207 -4.24 -20.56 13.31
CA VAL A 207 -4.50 -19.79 12.09
C VAL A 207 -3.30 -18.89 11.87
N ILE A 208 -2.52 -19.18 10.83
CA ILE A 208 -1.21 -18.56 10.60
C ILE A 208 -1.25 -17.83 9.26
N ASP A 209 -0.79 -16.59 9.27
CA ASP A 209 -0.55 -15.82 8.06
C ASP A 209 0.90 -15.35 7.99
N ASN A 210 1.40 -15.10 6.77
CA ASN A 210 2.78 -14.67 6.58
C ASN A 210 2.99 -13.17 6.86
N LEU A 211 1.93 -12.36 6.72
CA LEU A 211 1.95 -10.91 6.96
C LEU A 211 0.86 -10.49 7.96
N VAL A 212 -0.34 -10.21 7.49
CA VAL A 212 -1.39 -9.61 8.33
C VAL A 212 -2.72 -10.36 8.18
N LEU A 213 -3.08 -11.12 9.19
CA LEU A 213 -4.40 -11.75 9.30
C LEU A 213 -5.46 -10.66 9.63
N GLN A 214 -6.57 -10.66 8.88
CA GLN A 214 -7.61 -9.63 9.02
C GLN A 214 -8.85 -10.15 9.77
N ASP A 215 -9.34 -11.35 9.41
CA ASP A 215 -10.60 -11.87 9.96
C ASP A 215 -10.55 -13.40 10.12
N ILE A 216 -11.19 -13.89 11.17
CA ILE A 216 -11.42 -15.31 11.42
C ILE A 216 -12.87 -15.50 11.78
N LYS A 217 -13.51 -16.45 11.14
CA LYS A 217 -14.88 -16.85 11.44
C LYS A 217 -14.94 -18.33 11.77
N VAL A 218 -15.54 -18.67 12.92
CA VAL A 218 -15.79 -20.03 13.34
C VAL A 218 -17.30 -20.30 13.39
N THR A 219 -17.73 -21.40 12.82
CA THR A 219 -19.13 -21.84 12.89
C THR A 219 -19.25 -23.28 13.35
N LEU A 220 -20.31 -23.60 14.08
CA LEU A 220 -20.71 -24.94 14.44
C LEU A 220 -22.08 -25.24 13.80
N ASN A 221 -22.15 -26.23 12.92
CA ASN A 221 -23.36 -26.55 12.15
C ASN A 221 -23.97 -25.32 11.45
N GLY A 222 -23.11 -24.42 10.93
CA GLY A 222 -23.50 -23.18 10.26
C GLY A 222 -23.88 -22.00 11.18
N GLN A 223 -23.90 -22.19 12.51
CA GLN A 223 -24.12 -21.11 13.49
C GLN A 223 -22.80 -20.54 13.97
N THR A 224 -22.66 -19.21 14.00
CA THR A 224 -21.45 -18.55 14.48
C THR A 224 -21.12 -18.99 15.90
N LEU A 225 -19.85 -19.37 16.12
CA LEU A 225 -19.29 -19.78 17.40
C LEU A 225 -18.26 -18.74 17.85
N SER A 226 -18.36 -18.33 19.11
CA SER A 226 -17.35 -17.44 19.72
C SER A 226 -16.06 -18.19 19.98
N TYR A 227 -14.93 -17.53 19.81
CA TYR A 227 -13.60 -18.07 20.13
C TYR A 227 -12.79 -17.06 20.95
N THR A 228 -11.73 -17.53 21.57
CA THR A 228 -10.66 -16.72 22.16
C THR A 228 -9.40 -16.92 21.33
N GLN A 229 -8.57 -15.89 21.22
CA GLN A 229 -7.32 -15.93 20.48
C GLN A 229 -6.13 -15.65 21.38
N ASP A 230 -5.08 -16.47 21.25
CA ASP A 230 -3.78 -16.30 21.89
C ASP A 230 -2.68 -16.53 20.86
N GLY A 231 -2.10 -15.44 20.36
CA GLY A 231 -1.18 -15.49 19.20
C GLY A 231 -1.88 -16.01 17.96
N ASP A 232 -1.32 -17.07 17.40
CA ASP A 232 -1.85 -17.75 16.18
C ASP A 232 -2.94 -18.79 16.53
N ASP A 233 -3.12 -19.11 17.82
CA ASP A 233 -4.06 -20.15 18.26
C ASP A 233 -5.41 -19.54 18.61
N ILE A 234 -6.47 -20.13 18.06
CA ILE A 234 -7.86 -19.86 18.46
C ILE A 234 -8.43 -21.05 19.21
N SER A 235 -9.17 -20.77 20.28
CA SER A 235 -9.84 -21.80 21.10
C SER A 235 -11.33 -21.51 21.20
N PHE A 236 -12.13 -22.54 21.01
CA PHE A 236 -13.59 -22.48 21.07
C PHE A 236 -14.20 -23.73 21.67
N SER A 237 -15.38 -23.59 22.28
CA SER A 237 -16.06 -24.66 23.01
C SER A 237 -17.14 -25.29 22.14
N ILE A 238 -17.11 -26.61 21.95
CA ILE A 238 -18.11 -27.39 21.25
C ILE A 238 -19.00 -28.09 22.28
N PRO A 239 -20.30 -27.72 22.42
CA PRO A 239 -21.21 -28.32 23.40
C PRO A 239 -21.58 -29.76 22.98
N GLU A 240 -22.01 -30.56 23.99
CA GLU A 240 -22.48 -31.91 23.71
C GLU A 240 -23.73 -31.93 22.83
N SER A 241 -23.84 -32.99 22.01
CA SER A 241 -24.94 -33.21 21.09
C SER A 241 -25.19 -34.71 20.92
N ASP A 242 -26.46 -35.06 20.69
CA ASP A 242 -26.86 -36.43 20.32
C ASP A 242 -26.58 -36.74 18.84
N LYS A 243 -26.19 -35.73 18.07
CA LYS A 243 -25.86 -35.83 16.64
C LYS A 243 -24.44 -35.41 16.39
N ARG A 244 -23.88 -35.90 15.30
CA ARG A 244 -22.59 -35.43 14.81
C ARG A 244 -22.67 -33.98 14.36
N GLN A 245 -21.59 -33.24 14.63
CA GLN A 245 -21.45 -31.82 14.44
C GLN A 245 -20.33 -31.55 13.44
N THR A 246 -20.42 -30.41 12.79
CA THR A 246 -19.41 -29.91 11.85
C THR A 246 -18.96 -28.52 12.28
N VAL A 247 -17.66 -28.34 12.42
CA VAL A 247 -17.00 -27.05 12.61
C VAL A 247 -16.49 -26.58 11.27
N ALA A 248 -16.82 -25.36 10.87
CA ALA A 248 -16.20 -24.70 9.73
C ALA A 248 -15.49 -23.43 10.19
N ILE A 249 -14.27 -23.26 9.72
CA ILE A 249 -13.37 -22.14 10.04
C ILE A 249 -12.99 -21.48 8.73
N SER A 250 -13.20 -20.17 8.63
CA SER A 250 -12.79 -19.35 7.50
C SER A 250 -11.83 -18.28 8.02
N ALA A 251 -10.74 -18.07 7.32
CA ALA A 251 -9.76 -17.02 7.61
C ALA A 251 -9.47 -16.18 6.39
N LYS A 252 -9.26 -14.89 6.60
CA LYS A 252 -8.99 -13.90 5.57
C LYS A 252 -7.86 -12.99 6.01
N ASP A 253 -6.88 -12.72 5.14
CA ASP A 253 -5.81 -11.76 5.35
C ASP A 253 -6.19 -10.33 4.95
N ALA A 254 -5.29 -9.39 5.18
CA ALA A 254 -5.51 -7.97 4.86
C ALA A 254 -5.51 -7.69 3.34
N ALA A 255 -4.88 -8.54 2.52
CA ALA A 255 -4.94 -8.45 1.06
C ALA A 255 -6.21 -9.08 0.49
N GLY A 256 -6.99 -9.79 1.32
CA GLY A 256 -8.23 -10.44 0.96
C GLY A 256 -8.07 -11.88 0.44
N ASN A 257 -6.91 -12.54 0.65
CA ASN A 257 -6.82 -13.98 0.41
C ASN A 257 -7.58 -14.73 1.49
N GLU A 258 -8.25 -15.81 1.10
CA GLU A 258 -9.16 -16.54 1.98
C GLU A 258 -8.83 -18.03 1.97
N VAL A 259 -9.05 -18.67 3.12
CA VAL A 259 -8.98 -20.12 3.29
C VAL A 259 -10.14 -20.62 4.13
N ASP A 260 -10.70 -21.76 3.76
CA ASP A 260 -11.73 -22.46 4.51
C ASP A 260 -11.21 -23.82 4.99
N CYS A 261 -11.57 -24.21 6.21
CA CYS A 261 -11.33 -25.52 6.76
C CYS A 261 -12.61 -26.04 7.39
N GLU A 262 -13.02 -27.25 6.99
CA GLU A 262 -14.17 -27.95 7.56
C GLU A 262 -13.69 -29.18 8.31
N ILE A 263 -14.15 -29.35 9.55
CA ILE A 263 -13.87 -30.53 10.40
C ILE A 263 -15.24 -31.14 10.70
N ALA A 264 -15.55 -32.20 9.96
CA ALA A 264 -16.86 -32.83 9.99
C ALA A 264 -16.93 -34.04 10.95
N ASP A 265 -18.13 -34.56 11.11
CA ASP A 265 -18.41 -35.80 11.85
C ASP A 265 -17.91 -35.84 13.30
N LEU A 266 -17.87 -34.71 13.99
CA LEU A 266 -17.50 -34.62 15.39
C LEU A 266 -18.65 -35.08 16.28
N LEU A 267 -18.36 -35.87 17.32
CA LEU A 267 -19.36 -36.22 18.32
C LEU A 267 -18.86 -35.83 19.71
N VAL A 268 -19.47 -34.86 20.31
CA VAL A 268 -19.22 -34.47 21.72
C VAL A 268 -20.40 -34.97 22.56
N SER A 269 -20.20 -35.97 23.39
CA SER A 269 -21.29 -36.52 24.24
C SER A 269 -20.74 -37.31 25.44
N THR A 270 -21.34 -37.13 26.59
CA THR A 270 -21.10 -37.95 27.78
C THR A 270 -21.86 -39.29 27.74
N ASN A 271 -22.88 -39.40 26.89
CA ASN A 271 -23.69 -40.59 26.75
C ASN A 271 -22.97 -41.70 25.99
N SER A 272 -22.59 -42.77 26.69
CA SER A 272 -21.85 -43.89 26.12
C SER A 272 -22.65 -44.66 25.06
N LEU A 273 -24.00 -44.71 25.14
CA LEU A 273 -24.83 -45.35 24.13
C LEU A 273 -24.85 -44.57 22.83
N ILE A 274 -24.96 -43.25 22.90
CA ILE A 274 -24.86 -42.40 21.72
C ILE A 274 -23.52 -42.55 21.04
N ARG A 275 -22.42 -42.52 21.80
CA ARG A 275 -21.08 -42.76 21.25
C ARG A 275 -20.93 -44.14 20.58
N LEU A 276 -21.49 -45.18 21.20
CA LEU A 276 -21.46 -46.53 20.64
C LEU A 276 -22.24 -46.63 19.32
N LEU A 277 -23.45 -46.06 19.27
CA LEU A 277 -24.31 -46.06 18.07
C LEU A 277 -23.77 -45.23 16.90
N ASN A 278 -22.96 -44.19 17.21
CA ASN A 278 -22.33 -43.33 16.22
C ASN A 278 -20.87 -43.71 15.91
N ASN A 279 -20.36 -44.82 16.44
CA ASN A 279 -18.99 -45.29 16.19
C ASN A 279 -18.95 -46.07 14.85
N THR A 280 -19.15 -45.36 13.74
CA THR A 280 -18.85 -45.90 12.41
C THR A 280 -17.39 -45.56 12.09
N PRO A 281 -16.59 -46.52 11.54
CA PRO A 281 -15.25 -46.19 11.11
C PRO A 281 -15.32 -45.21 9.93
N ALA A 282 -15.19 -43.94 10.23
CA ALA A 282 -15.13 -42.93 9.19
C ALA A 282 -13.73 -42.89 8.59
N VAL A 283 -13.65 -42.95 7.27
CA VAL A 283 -12.41 -42.73 6.53
C VAL A 283 -12.08 -41.24 6.67
N ILE A 284 -10.99 -40.96 7.41
CA ILE A 284 -10.52 -39.59 7.68
C ILE A 284 -10.03 -38.96 6.38
N ALA A 285 -10.75 -37.99 5.87
CA ALA A 285 -10.27 -37.10 4.84
C ALA A 285 -10.42 -35.65 5.33
N ILE A 286 -9.32 -35.02 5.72
CA ILE A 286 -9.31 -33.58 6.01
C ILE A 286 -9.41 -32.86 4.65
N VAL A 287 -10.58 -32.34 4.35
CA VAL A 287 -10.78 -31.52 3.16
C VAL A 287 -10.55 -30.05 3.56
N CYS A 288 -9.27 -29.65 3.63
CA CYS A 288 -8.93 -28.23 3.61
C CYS A 288 -9.01 -27.78 2.15
N GLY A 289 -10.16 -27.20 1.78
CA GLY A 289 -10.33 -26.61 0.46
C GLY A 289 -9.53 -25.32 0.35
N VAL A 290 -8.33 -25.40 -0.19
CA VAL A 290 -7.56 -24.21 -0.55
C VAL A 290 -8.06 -23.74 -1.90
N ALA A 291 -8.82 -22.62 -1.92
CA ALA A 291 -9.09 -21.92 -3.16
C ALA A 291 -7.79 -21.24 -3.61
N VAL A 292 -6.85 -22.04 -4.15
CA VAL A 292 -5.62 -21.52 -4.77
C VAL A 292 -5.95 -21.07 -6.17
N VAL A 293 -6.11 -19.76 -6.36
CA VAL A 293 -5.81 -19.18 -7.67
C VAL A 293 -4.28 -19.16 -7.79
N GLY A 294 -3.78 -20.24 -8.30
CA GLY A 294 -2.47 -20.47 -8.90
C GLY A 294 -1.24 -19.78 -8.33
N VAL A 295 -0.65 -20.28 -7.26
CA VAL A 295 0.83 -20.42 -7.19
C VAL A 295 1.14 -21.63 -6.30
N GLY A 296 1.61 -22.69 -6.96
CA GLY A 296 1.66 -23.99 -6.34
C GLY A 296 2.82 -24.23 -5.40
N THR A 297 2.91 -25.40 -5.03
CA THR A 297 3.97 -26.35 -4.64
C THR A 297 5.19 -25.89 -3.81
N GLY A 298 5.51 -24.58 -3.71
CA GLY A 298 6.68 -24.10 -2.94
C GLY A 298 6.43 -23.90 -1.44
N VAL A 299 5.21 -23.51 -1.05
CA VAL A 299 4.87 -23.11 0.33
C VAL A 299 4.81 -24.30 1.28
N PHE A 300 4.32 -25.45 0.81
CA PHE A 300 4.24 -26.66 1.63
C PHE A 300 5.62 -27.19 2.09
N ALA A 301 6.65 -27.01 1.27
CA ALA A 301 8.02 -27.40 1.60
C ALA A 301 8.68 -26.42 2.60
N GLY A 302 8.33 -25.13 2.51
CA GLY A 302 8.82 -24.07 3.41
C GLY A 302 8.27 -24.16 4.84
N LEU A 303 6.97 -24.41 4.97
CA LEU A 303 6.30 -24.59 6.25
C LEU A 303 6.76 -25.85 6.99
N ARG A 304 7.01 -26.96 6.26
CA ARG A 304 7.64 -28.16 6.85
C ARG A 304 9.06 -27.88 7.36
N ARG A 305 9.85 -27.07 6.68
CA ARG A 305 11.20 -26.66 7.14
C ARG A 305 11.17 -25.79 8.38
N LYS A 306 10.26 -24.82 8.47
CA LYS A 306 10.09 -23.98 9.68
C LYS A 306 9.61 -24.77 10.89
N ARG A 307 8.67 -25.72 10.72
CA ARG A 307 8.21 -26.57 11.81
C ARG A 307 9.31 -27.48 12.39
N THR A 308 10.18 -28.03 11.53
CA THR A 308 11.29 -28.91 11.98
C THR A 308 12.32 -28.15 12.81
N VAL A 309 12.50 -26.83 12.57
CA VAL A 309 13.40 -25.97 13.33
C VAL A 309 12.81 -25.56 14.68
N HIS A 310 11.49 -25.31 14.80
CA HIS A 310 10.85 -24.97 16.07
C HIS A 310 10.72 -26.15 17.05
N ILE A 311 10.49 -27.36 16.57
CA ILE A 311 10.41 -28.55 17.44
C ILE A 311 11.77 -28.92 18.03
N LYS A 312 12.89 -28.59 17.37
CA LYS A 312 14.26 -28.84 17.89
C LYS A 312 14.77 -27.83 18.93
N ARG A 313 14.03 -26.72 19.20
CA ARG A 313 14.43 -25.73 20.20
C ARG A 313 13.71 -25.82 21.55
N LYS A 314 12.89 -26.83 21.79
CA LYS A 314 12.18 -27.05 23.06
C LYS A 314 12.59 -28.34 23.80
N ASN A 315 13.88 -28.71 23.66
CA ASN A 315 14.50 -29.65 24.62
C ASN A 315 15.85 -29.06 25.05
#